data_9bfe5a16ac6714eeb416eeda4ed3e812
#
_entry.id   9bfe5a16ac6714eeb416eeda4ed3e812
#
_cell.length_a   1.000
_cell.length_b   1.000
_cell.length_c   1.000
_cell.angle_alpha   90.00
_cell.angle_beta   90.00
_cell.angle_gamma   90.00
#
_symmetry.space_group_name_H-M   'P 1'
#
loop_
_entity.id
_entity.type
_entity.pdbx_description
1 polymer ?
#
loop_
_entity_poly.entity_id
_entity_poly.type
_entity_poly.pdbx_seq_one_letter_code
_entity_poly.pdbx_strand_id
1 'polypeptide(L)'
;MRVAVTGTPGTGKTTAVEAADTGLEVVHLNDLVREPDLSIGEDPDRGSLVADLDAIADRLAGREDVLVESHLAHHLEADRVVVLRCHPESLRDRLLDRGGPRATSEENAEPQRPPRALDRKARENAESAMPPRALTRKARENAEAEALDVVLSEAVAEHGREAVYEIDTTDRPPAAVAADLEAVVAGDREPTAGTVDFTDYL
;
A
#
# COMPACT_ATOMS: atom_id res chain seq x y z
N MET A 1 -2.52 -8.75 -18.86
CA MET A 1 -1.50 -8.87 -17.78
C MET A 1 -2.11 -8.38 -16.46
N ARG A 2 -1.81 -9.04 -15.36
CA ARG A 2 -2.19 -8.60 -14.01
C ARG A 2 -0.95 -8.33 -13.17
N VAL A 3 -0.88 -7.15 -12.55
CA VAL A 3 0.22 -6.75 -11.67
C VAL A 3 -0.33 -6.51 -10.27
N ALA A 4 0.27 -7.14 -9.25
CA ALA A 4 -0.03 -6.87 -7.86
C ALA A 4 1.02 -5.91 -7.29
N VAL A 5 0.57 -4.80 -6.67
CA VAL A 5 1.44 -3.89 -5.92
C VAL A 5 1.12 -4.03 -4.44
N THR A 6 2.06 -4.58 -3.70
CA THR A 6 1.90 -4.92 -2.28
C THR A 6 3.04 -4.33 -1.42
N GLY A 7 3.04 -4.63 -0.15
CA GLY A 7 4.02 -4.15 0.83
C GLY A 7 3.34 -3.74 2.13
N THR A 8 4.10 -3.61 3.18
CA THR A 8 3.63 -3.21 4.52
C THR A 8 2.84 -1.88 4.47
N PRO A 9 1.78 -1.70 5.27
CA PRO A 9 1.07 -0.43 5.34
C PRO A 9 2.01 0.73 5.67
N GLY A 10 2.02 1.77 4.83
CA GLY A 10 2.90 2.94 4.99
C GLY A 10 4.07 3.01 4.01
N THR A 11 4.36 1.95 3.24
CA THR A 11 5.46 1.94 2.25
C THR A 11 5.23 2.83 1.03
N GLY A 12 4.04 3.43 0.87
CA GLY A 12 3.76 4.39 -0.20
C GLY A 12 3.12 3.81 -1.45
N LYS A 13 2.50 2.62 -1.37
CA LYS A 13 1.84 1.93 -2.50
C LYS A 13 0.90 2.82 -3.30
N THR A 14 -0.12 3.36 -2.65
CA THR A 14 -1.12 4.22 -3.30
C THR A 14 -0.47 5.42 -3.98
N THR A 15 0.49 6.08 -3.31
CA THR A 15 1.21 7.23 -3.87
C THR A 15 2.04 6.86 -5.11
N ALA A 16 2.69 5.70 -5.09
CA ALA A 16 3.49 5.22 -6.22
C ALA A 16 2.59 4.85 -7.42
N VAL A 17 1.48 4.17 -7.15
CA VAL A 17 0.52 3.75 -8.19
C VAL A 17 -0.18 4.97 -8.82
N GLU A 18 -0.60 5.96 -8.01
CA GLU A 18 -1.21 7.20 -8.51
C GLU A 18 -0.23 8.08 -9.33
N ALA A 19 1.08 7.96 -9.07
CA ALA A 19 2.10 8.71 -9.79
C ALA A 19 2.59 8.01 -11.06
N ALA A 20 2.31 6.71 -11.24
CA ALA A 20 2.79 5.90 -12.36
C ALA A 20 1.82 5.94 -13.54
N ASP A 21 2.36 6.01 -14.75
CA ASP A 21 1.62 5.87 -16.02
C ASP A 21 1.88 4.47 -16.62
N THR A 22 1.22 3.47 -16.06
CA THR A 22 1.42 2.07 -16.46
C THR A 22 0.55 1.64 -17.63
N GLY A 23 -0.47 2.43 -18.00
CA GLY A 23 -1.49 2.04 -18.98
C GLY A 23 -2.44 0.94 -18.51
N LEU A 24 -2.28 0.42 -17.28
CA LEU A 24 -3.16 -0.58 -16.69
C LEU A 24 -4.33 0.06 -15.93
N GLU A 25 -5.45 -0.63 -15.87
CA GLU A 25 -6.56 -0.23 -15.00
C GLU A 25 -6.17 -0.42 -13.53
N VAL A 26 -6.19 0.65 -12.73
CA VAL A 26 -5.85 0.59 -11.30
C VAL A 26 -7.06 0.17 -10.48
N VAL A 27 -6.88 -0.85 -9.65
CA VAL A 27 -7.86 -1.34 -8.69
C VAL A 27 -7.31 -1.22 -7.28
N HIS A 28 -7.89 -0.31 -6.49
CA HIS A 28 -7.59 -0.19 -5.06
C HIS A 28 -8.45 -1.19 -4.28
N LEU A 29 -7.83 -2.24 -3.75
CA LEU A 29 -8.54 -3.29 -2.99
C LEU A 29 -9.27 -2.72 -1.77
N ASN A 30 -8.72 -1.70 -1.12
CA ASN A 30 -9.36 -1.08 0.03
C ASN A 30 -10.71 -0.42 -0.30
N ASP A 31 -10.92 0.01 -1.54
CA ASP A 31 -12.20 0.52 -2.00
C ASP A 31 -13.13 -0.64 -2.39
N LEU A 32 -12.58 -1.67 -3.03
CA LEU A 32 -13.32 -2.85 -3.45
C LEU A 32 -13.92 -3.63 -2.25
N VAL A 33 -13.18 -3.78 -1.16
CA VAL A 33 -13.64 -4.47 0.07
C VAL A 33 -14.86 -3.81 0.72
N ARG A 34 -15.14 -2.54 0.40
CA ARG A 34 -16.34 -1.83 0.88
C ARG A 34 -17.60 -2.14 0.05
N GLU A 35 -17.46 -2.79 -1.10
CA GLU A 35 -18.61 -3.25 -1.85
C GLU A 35 -19.31 -4.39 -1.09
N PRO A 36 -20.65 -4.52 -1.24
CA PRO A 36 -21.37 -5.63 -0.66
C PRO A 36 -20.78 -6.97 -1.09
N ASP A 37 -20.72 -7.93 -0.17
CA ASP A 37 -20.28 -9.31 -0.38
C ASP A 37 -18.77 -9.51 -0.64
N LEU A 38 -17.93 -8.46 -0.53
CA LEU A 38 -16.46 -8.57 -0.65
C LEU A 38 -15.72 -8.47 0.68
N SER A 39 -16.45 -8.52 1.79
CA SER A 39 -15.89 -8.62 3.14
C SER A 39 -16.63 -9.66 3.96
N ILE A 40 -15.90 -10.40 4.81
CA ILE A 40 -16.46 -11.43 5.69
C ILE A 40 -16.77 -10.91 7.10
N GLY A 41 -16.60 -9.61 7.34
CA GLY A 41 -16.88 -8.98 8.62
C GLY A 41 -15.95 -7.82 8.94
N GLU A 42 -15.98 -7.38 10.18
CA GLU A 42 -15.11 -6.32 10.72
C GLU A 42 -14.22 -6.91 11.82
N ASP A 43 -12.95 -6.60 11.80
CA ASP A 43 -12.01 -6.87 12.89
C ASP A 43 -12.28 -5.87 14.02
N PRO A 44 -12.84 -6.32 15.18
CA PRO A 44 -13.23 -5.43 16.27
C PRO A 44 -12.02 -4.77 16.95
N ASP A 45 -10.85 -5.37 16.88
CA ASP A 45 -9.63 -4.85 17.52
C ASP A 45 -8.96 -3.76 16.67
N ARG A 46 -9.16 -3.83 15.35
CA ARG A 46 -8.55 -2.93 14.36
C ARG A 46 -9.53 -1.96 13.74
N GLY A 47 -10.85 -2.20 13.87
CA GLY A 47 -11.91 -1.40 13.24
C GLY A 47 -11.80 -1.38 11.73
N SER A 48 -11.36 -2.48 11.12
CA SER A 48 -11.16 -2.62 9.67
C SER A 48 -11.97 -3.79 9.12
N LEU A 49 -12.49 -3.63 7.89
CA LEU A 49 -13.13 -4.73 7.18
C LEU A 49 -12.12 -5.85 6.91
N VAL A 50 -12.56 -7.09 7.07
CA VAL A 50 -11.81 -8.29 6.70
C VAL A 50 -12.17 -8.65 5.27
N ALA A 51 -11.20 -8.60 4.36
CA ALA A 51 -11.41 -8.90 2.95
C ALA A 51 -11.78 -10.37 2.72
N ASP A 52 -12.77 -10.62 1.87
CA ASP A 52 -13.02 -11.93 1.29
C ASP A 52 -12.19 -12.06 0.01
N LEU A 53 -11.02 -12.68 0.13
CA LEU A 53 -10.07 -12.78 -0.99
C LEU A 53 -10.60 -13.67 -2.11
N ASP A 54 -11.39 -14.70 -1.82
CA ASP A 54 -11.99 -15.58 -2.82
C ASP A 54 -13.06 -14.83 -3.62
N ALA A 55 -13.95 -14.10 -2.95
CA ALA A 55 -14.95 -13.27 -3.60
C ALA A 55 -14.32 -12.13 -4.43
N ILE A 56 -13.20 -11.55 -3.94
CA ILE A 56 -12.44 -10.55 -4.68
C ILE A 56 -11.77 -11.16 -5.91
N ALA A 57 -11.19 -12.35 -5.80
CA ALA A 57 -10.60 -13.06 -6.93
C ALA A 57 -11.64 -13.34 -8.01
N ASP A 58 -12.85 -13.81 -7.62
CA ASP A 58 -13.98 -14.02 -8.53
C ASP A 58 -14.44 -12.70 -9.18
N ARG A 59 -14.47 -11.59 -8.42
CA ARG A 59 -14.85 -10.25 -8.93
C ARG A 59 -13.84 -9.71 -9.95
N LEU A 60 -12.59 -10.12 -9.84
CA LEU A 60 -11.50 -9.75 -10.76
C LEU A 60 -11.29 -10.79 -11.87
N ALA A 61 -11.99 -11.93 -11.84
CA ALA A 61 -11.86 -12.97 -12.84
C ALA A 61 -12.18 -12.44 -14.24
N GLY A 62 -11.32 -12.78 -15.20
CA GLY A 62 -11.46 -12.35 -16.61
C GLY A 62 -11.11 -10.89 -16.89
N ARG A 63 -10.73 -10.09 -15.87
CA ARG A 63 -10.17 -8.75 -16.10
C ARG A 63 -8.70 -8.89 -16.47
N GLU A 64 -8.35 -8.34 -17.60
CA GLU A 64 -6.98 -8.25 -18.10
C GLU A 64 -6.49 -6.80 -18.01
N ASP A 65 -5.18 -6.61 -18.06
CA ASP A 65 -4.52 -5.30 -18.02
C ASP A 65 -4.89 -4.47 -16.78
N VAL A 66 -4.82 -5.14 -15.62
CA VAL A 66 -5.12 -4.53 -14.32
C VAL A 66 -3.91 -4.48 -13.40
N LEU A 67 -3.81 -3.41 -12.62
CA LEU A 67 -2.89 -3.25 -11.52
C LEU A 67 -3.71 -3.22 -10.22
N VAL A 68 -3.50 -4.20 -9.36
CA VAL A 68 -4.20 -4.32 -8.07
C VAL A 68 -3.31 -3.81 -6.95
N GLU A 69 -3.76 -2.81 -6.19
CA GLU A 69 -3.00 -2.19 -5.10
C GLU A 69 -3.62 -2.51 -3.75
N SER A 70 -2.86 -3.18 -2.87
CA SER A 70 -3.18 -3.39 -1.45
C SER A 70 -2.00 -4.05 -0.73
N HIS A 71 -2.01 -3.99 0.60
CA HIS A 71 -1.12 -4.84 1.42
C HIS A 71 -1.47 -6.34 1.34
N LEU A 72 -2.59 -6.70 0.76
CA LEU A 72 -3.05 -8.08 0.53
C LEU A 72 -2.99 -8.50 -0.96
N ALA A 73 -2.54 -7.62 -1.85
CA ALA A 73 -2.62 -7.86 -3.29
C ALA A 73 -1.80 -9.09 -3.75
N HIS A 74 -0.76 -9.46 -3.00
CA HIS A 74 0.06 -10.64 -3.29
C HIS A 74 -0.65 -11.97 -3.06
N HIS A 75 -1.80 -12.00 -2.38
CA HIS A 75 -2.63 -13.20 -2.25
C HIS A 75 -3.54 -13.44 -3.45
N LEU A 76 -3.55 -12.54 -4.42
CA LEU A 76 -4.32 -12.69 -5.66
C LEU A 76 -3.40 -13.15 -6.79
N GLU A 77 -3.92 -13.95 -7.72
CA GLU A 77 -3.18 -14.33 -8.93
C GLU A 77 -2.65 -13.11 -9.68
N ALA A 78 -1.36 -13.09 -9.99
CA ALA A 78 -0.71 -12.02 -10.71
C ALA A 78 0.47 -12.54 -11.55
N ASP A 79 0.69 -11.91 -12.72
CA ASP A 79 1.85 -12.20 -13.58
C ASP A 79 3.14 -11.60 -12.99
N ARG A 80 3.02 -10.48 -12.26
CA ARG A 80 4.11 -9.79 -11.57
C ARG A 80 3.64 -9.26 -10.24
N VAL A 81 4.47 -9.41 -9.21
CA VAL A 81 4.21 -8.92 -7.86
C VAL A 81 5.29 -7.91 -7.48
N VAL A 82 4.90 -6.67 -7.31
CA VAL A 82 5.79 -5.58 -6.87
C VAL A 82 5.62 -5.38 -5.38
N VAL A 83 6.66 -5.68 -4.62
CA VAL A 83 6.70 -5.48 -3.17
C VAL A 83 7.42 -4.16 -2.88
N LEU A 84 6.67 -3.15 -2.42
CA LEU A 84 7.28 -1.90 -1.98
C LEU A 84 7.84 -2.06 -0.58
N ARG A 85 9.13 -1.79 -0.45
CA ARG A 85 9.91 -1.88 0.78
C ARG A 85 10.19 -0.49 1.34
N CYS A 86 10.36 -0.38 2.65
CA CYS A 86 10.74 0.88 3.30
C CYS A 86 11.51 0.59 4.58
N HIS A 87 12.64 1.27 4.79
CA HIS A 87 13.38 1.12 6.04
C HIS A 87 12.44 1.26 7.25
N PRO A 88 12.48 0.34 8.24
CA PRO A 88 11.50 0.29 9.32
C PRO A 88 11.38 1.57 10.15
N GLU A 89 12.48 2.30 10.38
CA GLU A 89 12.41 3.61 11.05
C GLU A 89 11.64 4.63 10.24
N SER A 90 11.97 4.75 8.95
CA SER A 90 11.26 5.66 8.03
C SER A 90 9.77 5.29 7.90
N LEU A 91 9.46 4.00 7.87
CA LEU A 91 8.09 3.49 7.84
C LEU A 91 7.33 3.89 9.10
N ARG A 92 7.91 3.68 10.28
CA ARG A 92 7.35 4.07 11.57
C ARG A 92 7.04 5.57 11.60
N ASP A 93 8.00 6.39 11.22
CA ASP A 93 7.86 7.85 11.24
C ASP A 93 6.76 8.32 10.27
N ARG A 94 6.71 7.78 9.04
CA ARG A 94 5.62 8.03 8.08
C ARG A 94 4.24 7.69 8.64
N LEU A 95 4.11 6.59 9.39
CA LEU A 95 2.84 6.18 9.99
C LEU A 95 2.44 7.08 11.15
N LEU A 96 3.38 7.52 11.98
CA LEU A 96 3.13 8.46 13.08
C LEU A 96 2.72 9.84 12.54
N ASP A 97 3.36 10.33 11.50
CA ASP A 97 3.03 11.62 10.86
C ASP A 97 1.63 11.62 10.23
N ARG A 98 1.20 10.51 9.64
CA ARG A 98 -0.16 10.37 9.08
C ARG A 98 -1.26 10.32 10.14
N GLY A 99 -0.98 9.78 11.29
CA GLY A 99 -1.93 9.63 12.40
C GLY A 99 -1.85 10.74 13.44
N GLY A 100 -0.84 11.62 13.37
CA GLY A 100 -0.73 12.81 14.19
C GLY A 100 -1.73 13.90 13.77
N PRO A 101 -2.09 14.85 14.66
CA PRO A 101 -2.76 16.06 14.23
C PRO A 101 -1.86 16.71 13.18
N ARG A 102 -2.40 16.93 11.97
CA ARG A 102 -1.70 17.74 10.97
C ARG A 102 -1.29 19.04 11.66
N ALA A 103 0.01 19.24 11.85
CA ALA A 103 0.53 20.55 12.18
C ALA A 103 0.03 21.46 11.06
N THR A 104 -0.87 22.35 11.40
CA THR A 104 -1.31 23.44 10.56
C THR A 104 -0.08 24.29 10.26
N SER A 105 0.53 24.05 9.13
CA SER A 105 1.36 25.05 8.48
C SER A 105 0.43 26.12 7.93
N GLU A 106 -0.15 26.88 8.84
CA GLU A 106 -0.66 28.20 8.56
C GLU A 106 0.52 29.16 8.54
N GLU A 107 1.05 29.36 7.36
CA GLU A 107 1.54 30.67 6.95
C GLU A 107 1.66 30.71 5.42
N ASN A 108 0.81 31.60 4.84
CA ASN A 108 0.81 32.07 3.44
C ASN A 108 0.12 31.22 2.37
N ALA A 109 -1.22 31.27 2.34
CA ALA A 109 -1.96 31.34 1.09
C ALA A 109 -3.34 32.00 1.31
N GLU A 110 -3.61 33.05 0.54
CA GLU A 110 -4.91 33.74 0.47
C GLU A 110 -6.10 32.82 0.22
N PRO A 111 -7.32 33.18 0.67
CA PRO A 111 -8.47 32.28 0.66
C PRO A 111 -9.06 32.13 -0.73
N GLN A 112 -8.79 31.02 -1.39
CA GLN A 112 -9.59 30.56 -2.51
C GLN A 112 -10.56 29.47 -2.03
N ARG A 113 -11.82 29.69 -2.32
CA ARG A 113 -13.06 29.00 -2.02
C ARG A 113 -12.92 27.46 -2.04
N PRO A 114 -13.26 26.73 -0.97
CA PRO A 114 -13.12 25.27 -0.93
C PRO A 114 -14.20 24.56 -1.75
N PRO A 115 -13.86 23.48 -2.49
CA PRO A 115 -14.85 22.59 -3.06
C PRO A 115 -15.49 21.71 -1.97
N ARG A 116 -16.81 21.64 -1.97
CA ARG A 116 -17.63 20.90 -0.98
C ARG A 116 -17.31 19.39 -0.80
N ALA A 117 -16.48 18.80 -1.66
CA ALA A 117 -16.08 17.39 -1.58
C ALA A 117 -14.90 17.13 -0.62
N LEU A 118 -14.02 18.13 -0.37
CA LEU A 118 -12.87 18.00 0.53
C LEU A 118 -13.26 17.97 2.02
N ASP A 119 -14.35 18.65 2.39
CA ASP A 119 -14.83 18.70 3.77
C ASP A 119 -15.36 17.33 4.28
N ARG A 120 -15.88 16.48 3.38
CA ARG A 120 -16.41 15.15 3.75
C ARG A 120 -15.27 14.18 4.03
N LYS A 121 -14.24 14.15 3.18
CA LYS A 121 -13.07 13.28 3.34
C LYS A 121 -12.21 13.68 4.56
N ALA A 122 -12.14 14.96 4.87
CA ALA A 122 -11.46 15.46 6.08
C ALA A 122 -12.21 15.11 7.38
N ARG A 123 -13.56 15.06 7.35
CA ARG A 123 -14.37 14.64 8.51
C ARG A 123 -14.35 13.13 8.72
N GLU A 124 -14.44 12.33 7.66
CA GLU A 124 -14.28 10.87 7.71
C GLU A 124 -12.90 10.46 8.26
N ASN A 125 -11.83 11.16 7.87
CA ASN A 125 -10.48 10.94 8.42
C ASN A 125 -10.33 11.41 9.87
N ALA A 126 -11.09 12.39 10.32
CA ALA A 126 -11.05 12.88 11.70
C ALA A 126 -11.84 11.98 12.68
N GLU A 127 -12.92 11.33 12.22
CA GLU A 127 -13.68 10.36 13.01
C GLU A 127 -12.97 9.00 13.13
N SER A 128 -12.06 8.67 12.21
CA SER A 128 -11.22 7.46 12.23
C SER A 128 -9.86 7.65 12.91
N ALA A 129 -9.64 8.74 13.63
CA ALA A 129 -8.37 8.98 14.31
C ALA A 129 -8.15 7.95 15.44
N MET A 130 -7.25 7.01 15.19
CA MET A 130 -6.83 6.05 16.23
C MET A 130 -6.22 6.79 17.43
N PRO A 131 -6.49 6.33 18.66
CA PRO A 131 -5.86 6.92 19.84
C PRO A 131 -4.32 6.81 19.73
N PRO A 132 -3.56 7.82 20.21
CA PRO A 132 -2.09 7.90 20.01
C PRO A 132 -1.32 6.63 20.40
N ARG A 133 -1.75 5.94 21.45
CA ARG A 133 -1.12 4.67 21.90
C ARG A 133 -1.35 3.52 20.91
N ALA A 134 -2.53 3.43 20.30
CA ALA A 134 -2.84 2.40 19.30
C ALA A 134 -2.09 2.66 18.00
N LEU A 135 -1.96 3.93 17.61
CA LEU A 135 -1.17 4.34 16.45
C LEU A 135 0.32 3.99 16.62
N THR A 136 0.90 4.31 17.79
CA THR A 136 2.31 3.98 18.09
C THR A 136 2.54 2.46 18.06
N ARG A 137 1.60 1.67 18.62
CA ARG A 137 1.68 0.21 18.57
C ARG A 137 1.63 -0.30 17.12
N LYS A 138 0.67 0.15 16.31
CA LYS A 138 0.52 -0.25 14.91
C LYS A 138 1.74 0.14 14.07
N ALA A 139 2.29 1.33 14.28
CA ALA A 139 3.49 1.78 13.59
C ALA A 139 4.70 0.89 13.92
N ARG A 140 4.84 0.46 15.17
CA ARG A 140 5.89 -0.46 15.59
C ARG A 140 5.68 -1.86 15.00
N GLU A 141 4.47 -2.43 15.09
CA GLU A 141 4.14 -3.74 14.54
C GLU A 141 4.43 -3.80 13.02
N ASN A 142 4.08 -2.74 12.29
CA ASN A 142 4.37 -2.65 10.86
C ASN A 142 5.88 -2.54 10.57
N ALA A 143 6.63 -1.78 11.38
CA ALA A 143 8.09 -1.69 11.24
C ALA A 143 8.78 -3.03 11.51
N GLU A 144 8.35 -3.76 12.54
CA GLU A 144 8.85 -5.10 12.86
C GLU A 144 8.49 -6.10 11.74
N ALA A 145 7.28 -6.07 11.20
CA ALA A 145 6.87 -6.93 10.08
C ALA A 145 7.66 -6.63 8.80
N GLU A 146 7.99 -5.37 8.55
CA GLU A 146 8.84 -4.97 7.42
C GLU A 146 10.28 -5.48 7.59
N ALA A 147 10.86 -5.34 8.77
CA ALA A 147 12.20 -5.85 9.09
C ALA A 147 12.30 -7.39 8.98
N LEU A 148 11.20 -8.09 9.24
CA LEU A 148 11.11 -9.55 9.13
C LEU A 148 10.71 -10.04 7.72
N ASP A 149 10.64 -9.16 6.73
CA ASP A 149 10.28 -9.48 5.34
C ASP A 149 8.96 -10.26 5.19
N VAL A 150 7.97 -10.02 6.06
CA VAL A 150 6.75 -10.83 6.12
C VAL A 150 6.03 -10.82 4.77
N VAL A 151 5.71 -9.65 4.23
CA VAL A 151 4.99 -9.53 2.94
C VAL A 151 5.81 -10.06 1.77
N LEU A 152 7.14 -9.86 1.78
CA LEU A 152 8.04 -10.40 0.77
C LEU A 152 8.05 -11.93 0.80
N SER A 153 8.13 -12.51 2.01
CA SER A 153 8.16 -13.96 2.18
C SER A 153 6.86 -14.60 1.70
N GLU A 154 5.71 -14.00 2.01
CA GLU A 154 4.40 -14.45 1.55
C GLU A 154 4.30 -14.33 0.01
N ALA A 155 4.69 -13.20 -0.57
CA ALA A 155 4.68 -13.01 -2.02
C ALA A 155 5.56 -14.03 -2.76
N VAL A 156 6.76 -14.31 -2.25
CA VAL A 156 7.65 -15.34 -2.83
C VAL A 156 7.09 -16.74 -2.69
N ALA A 157 6.45 -17.05 -1.55
CA ALA A 157 5.84 -18.35 -1.34
C ALA A 157 4.68 -18.65 -2.30
N GLU A 158 3.89 -17.62 -2.65
CA GLU A 158 2.73 -17.76 -3.52
C GLU A 158 3.07 -17.67 -5.00
N HIS A 159 4.01 -16.81 -5.41
CA HIS A 159 4.28 -16.51 -6.83
C HIS A 159 5.64 -16.98 -7.34
N GLY A 160 6.54 -17.43 -6.45
CA GLY A 160 7.94 -17.71 -6.82
C GLY A 160 8.78 -16.45 -6.96
N ARG A 161 10.10 -16.63 -6.81
CA ARG A 161 11.06 -15.49 -6.87
C ARG A 161 11.11 -14.81 -8.24
N GLU A 162 10.79 -15.55 -9.28
CA GLU A 162 10.83 -15.11 -10.68
C GLU A 162 9.70 -14.15 -11.06
N ALA A 163 8.67 -14.07 -10.24
CA ALA A 163 7.56 -13.13 -10.44
C ALA A 163 7.58 -11.94 -9.48
N VAL A 164 8.53 -11.91 -8.51
CA VAL A 164 8.56 -10.92 -7.42
C VAL A 164 9.66 -9.88 -7.64
N TYR A 165 9.28 -8.61 -7.56
CA TYR A 165 10.11 -7.42 -7.74
C TYR A 165 10.06 -6.57 -6.47
N GLU A 166 11.21 -6.27 -5.87
CA GLU A 166 11.30 -5.33 -4.76
C GLU A 166 11.63 -3.93 -5.26
N ILE A 167 10.97 -2.93 -4.68
CA ILE A 167 11.29 -1.52 -4.89
C ILE A 167 11.42 -0.86 -3.52
N ASP A 168 12.64 -0.47 -3.16
CA ASP A 168 12.89 0.32 -1.96
C ASP A 168 12.38 1.75 -2.15
N THR A 169 11.54 2.21 -1.22
CA THR A 169 10.93 3.55 -1.19
C THR A 169 11.56 4.47 -0.14
N THR A 170 12.58 3.98 0.58
CA THR A 170 13.26 4.74 1.63
C THR A 170 13.86 6.01 1.04
N ASP A 171 13.49 7.16 1.59
CA ASP A 171 13.97 8.49 1.20
C ASP A 171 13.91 8.80 -0.31
N ARG A 172 13.03 8.12 -1.04
CA ARG A 172 12.85 8.31 -2.48
C ARG A 172 11.58 9.11 -2.79
N PRO A 173 11.67 10.04 -3.75
CA PRO A 173 10.48 10.76 -4.20
C PRO A 173 9.49 9.84 -4.92
N PRO A 174 8.17 10.10 -4.82
CA PRO A 174 7.15 9.26 -5.47
C PRO A 174 7.37 9.02 -6.96
N ALA A 175 7.82 10.03 -7.70
CA ALA A 175 8.09 9.91 -9.14
C ALA A 175 9.21 8.90 -9.46
N ALA A 176 10.23 8.76 -8.61
CA ALA A 176 11.28 7.77 -8.83
C ALA A 176 10.79 6.34 -8.54
N VAL A 177 9.90 6.17 -7.56
CA VAL A 177 9.27 4.87 -7.27
C VAL A 177 8.29 4.49 -8.38
N ALA A 178 7.53 5.46 -8.88
CA ALA A 178 6.62 5.29 -10.02
C ALA A 178 7.36 4.84 -11.28
N ALA A 179 8.49 5.47 -11.61
CA ALA A 179 9.30 5.08 -12.77
C ALA A 179 9.84 3.63 -12.66
N ASP A 180 10.22 3.19 -11.45
CA ASP A 180 10.59 1.79 -11.22
C ASP A 180 9.41 0.83 -11.42
N LEU A 181 8.21 1.22 -10.96
CA LEU A 181 6.99 0.46 -11.15
C LEU A 181 6.63 0.34 -12.64
N GLU A 182 6.71 1.45 -13.38
CA GLU A 182 6.50 1.47 -14.84
C GLU A 182 7.49 0.54 -15.55
N ALA A 183 8.76 0.56 -15.17
CA ALA A 183 9.78 -0.33 -15.74
C ALA A 183 9.49 -1.81 -15.44
N VAL A 184 8.98 -2.14 -14.24
CA VAL A 184 8.51 -3.50 -13.95
C VAL A 184 7.33 -3.86 -14.85
N VAL A 185 6.33 -2.99 -15.00
CA VAL A 185 5.15 -3.24 -15.85
C VAL A 185 5.54 -3.40 -17.31
N ALA A 186 6.48 -2.60 -17.82
CA ALA A 186 7.00 -2.71 -19.18
C ALA A 186 7.85 -3.97 -19.43
N GLY A 187 8.38 -4.61 -18.37
CA GLY A 187 9.29 -5.75 -18.49
C GLY A 187 10.75 -5.37 -18.68
N ASP A 188 11.08 -4.13 -18.32
CA ASP A 188 12.45 -3.58 -18.44
C ASP A 188 13.30 -3.85 -17.18
N ARG A 189 12.74 -4.55 -16.19
CA ARG A 189 13.45 -4.98 -14.97
C ARG A 189 13.39 -6.49 -14.79
N GLU A 190 14.47 -7.03 -14.26
CA GLU A 190 14.52 -8.42 -13.80
C GLU A 190 13.93 -8.54 -12.38
N PRO A 191 13.37 -9.70 -12.00
CA PRO A 191 12.94 -9.98 -10.63
C PRO A 191 14.05 -9.75 -9.61
N THR A 192 13.71 -9.17 -8.46
CA THR A 192 14.68 -8.73 -7.46
C THR A 192 14.37 -9.23 -6.04
N ALA A 193 13.61 -10.32 -5.90
CA ALA A 193 13.22 -10.84 -4.60
C ALA A 193 14.42 -11.15 -3.69
N GLY A 194 14.49 -10.54 -2.50
CA GLY A 194 15.54 -10.68 -1.49
C GLY A 194 16.78 -9.83 -1.76
N THR A 195 16.63 -8.70 -2.45
CA THR A 195 17.72 -7.75 -2.67
C THR A 195 17.74 -6.59 -1.65
N VAL A 196 16.60 -6.31 -1.01
CA VAL A 196 16.46 -5.32 0.04
C VAL A 196 16.52 -6.02 1.40
N ASP A 197 17.41 -5.60 2.27
CA ASP A 197 17.63 -6.19 3.59
C ASP A 197 17.55 -5.10 4.67
N PHE A 198 16.69 -5.31 5.67
CA PHE A 198 16.54 -4.44 6.82
C PHE A 198 16.70 -5.20 8.15
N THR A 199 17.38 -6.35 8.13
CA THR A 199 17.58 -7.19 9.33
C THR A 199 18.45 -6.52 10.40
N ASP A 200 19.21 -5.50 10.06
CA ASP A 200 19.99 -4.67 10.99
C ASP A 200 19.12 -3.81 11.93
N TYR A 201 17.83 -3.69 11.62
CA TYR A 201 16.86 -3.01 12.48
C TYR A 201 16.44 -3.85 13.71
N LEU A 202 16.54 -5.18 13.65
CA LEU A 202 16.12 -6.11 14.71
C LEU A 202 17.18 -6.17 15.82
#